data_f84157c1708434366be0ab91f913b9d6
#
_entry.id   f84157c1708434366be0ab91f913b9d6
#
_cell.length_a   1.000
_cell.length_b   1.000
_cell.length_c   1.000
_cell.angle_alpha   90.00
_cell.angle_beta   90.00
_cell.angle_gamma   90.00
#
_symmetry.space_group_name_H-M   'P 1'
#
loop_
_entity.id
_entity.type
_entity.pdbx_description
1 polymer ?
#
loop_
_entity_poly.entity_id
_entity_poly.type
_entity_poly.pdbx_seq_one_letter_code
_entity_poly.pdbx_strand_id
1 'polypeptide(L)'
;MQFRVLCLFMFVSAISCSDKSSAIVSDTKTDEPAKKPVQSGSQKKGACFTTKNAAWSSKVSALNVYWHYSWGVDANMKEPDSVRFVPMIWGKWSVEKSLLIVDSLAKVGKVKHLLGFNEPDGKEQANMTVDESLAFWPQLMKVNLPLGSPACVHADNDWMKGFMAKAAEKGYRVDFICVHWYGGANSQSLLDHLKLIHNLYNRPIWLTEFAPADWSATSPATSKVTKAMALTFMQQILPALEKMDYVERYSWFSADPGSAALGNSALFDTAGKLTLLGDYYSKF
;
A
#
# COMPACT_ATOMS: atom_id res chain seq x y z
N MET A 1 67.16 -4.20 -14.39
CA MET A 1 67.94 -4.33 -13.16
C MET A 1 67.07 -5.15 -12.23
N GLN A 2 67.15 -6.48 -12.15
CA GLN A 2 68.12 -7.27 -11.36
C GLN A 2 68.02 -6.86 -9.87
N PHE A 3 67.75 -7.68 -8.91
CA PHE A 3 68.17 -9.05 -8.55
C PHE A 3 67.24 -9.54 -7.44
N ARG A 4 66.68 -10.76 -7.46
CA ARG A 4 67.17 -12.03 -6.85
C ARG A 4 67.08 -12.05 -5.33
N VAL A 5 66.34 -12.99 -4.79
CA VAL A 5 66.61 -14.42 -4.48
C VAL A 5 67.02 -14.57 -3.01
N LEU A 6 66.49 -15.42 -2.17
CA LEU A 6 66.69 -16.82 -1.96
C LEU A 6 66.48 -17.23 -0.51
N CYS A 7 65.87 -18.37 -0.33
CA CYS A 7 66.15 -19.55 0.53
C CYS A 7 65.90 -19.48 2.04
N LEU A 8 65.09 -20.34 2.50
CA LEU A 8 65.23 -21.78 2.82
C LEU A 8 65.92 -22.01 4.20
N PHE A 9 65.26 -22.64 5.12
CA PHE A 9 65.68 -23.92 5.70
C PHE A 9 64.71 -24.44 6.76
N MET A 10 64.46 -25.73 6.63
CA MET A 10 63.75 -26.65 7.53
C MET A 10 64.41 -26.76 8.91
N PHE A 11 63.60 -27.09 9.90
CA PHE A 11 64.00 -28.14 10.87
C PHE A 11 62.77 -28.89 11.38
N VAL A 12 62.81 -30.19 11.19
CA VAL A 12 61.92 -31.21 11.73
C VAL A 12 62.37 -31.59 13.10
N SER A 13 61.45 -31.72 14.03
CA SER A 13 61.63 -32.61 15.21
C SER A 13 60.29 -33.15 15.65
N ALA A 14 60.12 -34.41 15.46
CA ALA A 14 59.03 -35.22 16.00
C ALA A 14 59.38 -35.66 17.43
N ILE A 15 58.41 -35.57 18.35
CA ILE A 15 58.33 -36.47 19.50
C ILE A 15 56.86 -36.79 19.78
N SER A 16 56.66 -38.05 20.03
CA SER A 16 55.49 -38.91 20.08
C SER A 16 54.72 -38.86 21.42
N CYS A 17 53.44 -39.28 21.29
CA CYS A 17 52.58 -39.98 22.29
C CYS A 17 51.97 -39.20 23.46
N SER A 18 50.66 -39.05 23.52
CA SER A 18 49.77 -40.09 24.09
C SER A 18 48.31 -39.66 24.05
N ASP A 19 47.45 -40.64 23.80
CA ASP A 19 46.01 -40.62 23.73
C ASP A 19 45.32 -39.94 24.91
N LYS A 20 44.35 -39.06 24.61
CA LYS A 20 43.06 -39.05 25.30
C LYS A 20 41.99 -38.53 24.33
N SER A 21 41.18 -39.44 23.88
CA SER A 21 39.91 -39.22 23.20
C SER A 21 39.03 -38.31 24.05
N SER A 22 38.69 -37.11 23.51
CA SER A 22 37.55 -36.36 23.96
C SER A 22 36.80 -35.93 22.69
N ALA A 23 35.70 -36.58 22.47
CA ALA A 23 34.77 -36.26 21.37
C ALA A 23 34.27 -34.82 21.57
N ILE A 24 34.73 -33.90 20.71
CA ILE A 24 34.13 -32.59 20.56
C ILE A 24 32.91 -32.80 19.65
N VAL A 25 31.72 -32.83 20.28
CA VAL A 25 30.46 -32.66 19.58
C VAL A 25 30.46 -31.22 19.03
N SER A 26 30.72 -31.06 17.77
CA SER A 26 30.50 -29.80 17.06
C SER A 26 28.98 -29.62 16.91
N ASP A 27 28.41 -28.83 17.81
CA ASP A 27 27.08 -28.25 17.64
C ASP A 27 27.11 -27.30 16.41
N THR A 28 26.92 -27.83 15.23
CA THR A 28 26.56 -27.02 14.07
C THR A 28 25.11 -26.56 14.28
N LYS A 29 24.94 -25.44 15.00
CA LYS A 29 23.73 -24.65 14.88
C LYS A 29 23.61 -24.24 13.42
N THR A 30 22.77 -24.96 12.69
CA THR A 30 22.20 -24.46 11.45
C THR A 30 21.38 -23.22 11.82
N ASP A 31 21.88 -22.05 11.46
CA ASP A 31 21.11 -20.81 11.50
C ASP A 31 19.91 -20.97 10.54
N GLU A 32 18.81 -21.47 11.12
CA GLU A 32 17.51 -21.38 10.45
C GLU A 32 17.22 -19.89 10.24
N PRO A 33 16.95 -19.42 9.02
CA PRO A 33 16.67 -18.01 8.78
C PRO A 33 15.50 -17.59 9.68
N ALA A 34 15.69 -16.57 10.49
CA ALA A 34 14.71 -16.07 11.44
C ALA A 34 13.37 -15.92 10.73
N LYS A 35 12.35 -16.67 11.16
CA LYS A 35 10.99 -16.55 10.66
C LYS A 35 10.56 -15.09 10.79
N LYS A 36 10.27 -14.45 9.64
CA LYS A 36 9.70 -13.09 9.63
C LYS A 36 8.51 -13.05 10.60
N PRO A 37 8.38 -12.00 11.42
CA PRO A 37 7.25 -11.89 12.33
C PRO A 37 5.96 -12.01 11.52
N VAL A 38 5.11 -12.95 11.89
CA VAL A 38 3.77 -13.09 11.31
C VAL A 38 2.98 -11.87 11.77
N GLN A 39 2.56 -11.06 10.81
CA GLN A 39 1.73 -9.88 11.07
C GLN A 39 0.41 -10.35 11.70
N SER A 40 0.14 -9.94 12.93
CA SER A 40 -1.05 -10.33 13.70
C SER A 40 -2.21 -9.38 13.43
N GLY A 41 -2.53 -9.07 12.17
CA GLY A 41 -3.58 -8.13 11.82
C GLY A 41 -4.32 -8.52 10.55
N SER A 42 -5.38 -7.78 10.24
CA SER A 42 -6.16 -7.98 9.03
C SER A 42 -5.32 -7.82 7.78
N GLN A 43 -5.41 -8.77 6.86
CA GLN A 43 -4.79 -8.67 5.53
C GLN A 43 -5.49 -7.65 4.62
N LYS A 44 -6.67 -7.16 5.00
CA LYS A 44 -7.39 -6.11 4.28
C LYS A 44 -6.84 -4.71 4.58
N LYS A 45 -6.30 -4.50 5.80
CA LYS A 45 -5.89 -3.20 6.33
C LYS A 45 -4.60 -2.69 5.67
N GLY A 46 -4.67 -1.49 5.11
CA GLY A 46 -3.57 -0.82 4.42
C GLY A 46 -3.32 0.61 4.89
N ALA A 47 -2.37 1.27 4.25
CA ALA A 47 -2.08 2.68 4.43
C ALA A 47 -1.65 3.32 3.09
N CYS A 48 -1.87 4.63 2.97
CA CYS A 48 -1.39 5.42 1.85
C CYS A 48 -0.56 6.60 2.38
N PHE A 49 0.74 6.58 2.07
CA PHE A 49 1.66 7.65 2.43
C PHE A 49 2.63 7.92 1.29
N THR A 50 2.86 9.21 1.02
CA THR A 50 3.90 9.57 0.06
C THR A 50 5.28 9.28 0.63
N THR A 51 6.14 8.65 -0.17
CA THR A 51 7.54 8.36 0.18
C THR A 51 8.43 9.61 0.19
N LYS A 52 7.89 10.77 -0.19
CA LYS A 52 8.59 12.07 -0.13
C LYS A 52 8.79 12.57 1.30
N ASN A 53 7.96 12.15 2.26
CA ASN A 53 8.14 12.50 3.67
C ASN A 53 9.15 11.54 4.31
N ALA A 54 10.20 12.05 4.97
CA ALA A 54 11.24 11.21 5.57
C ALA A 54 10.72 10.20 6.62
N ALA A 55 9.61 10.52 7.30
CA ALA A 55 9.01 9.68 8.34
C ALA A 55 7.97 8.68 7.83
N TRP A 56 7.75 8.57 6.51
CA TRP A 56 6.68 7.73 5.97
C TRP A 56 6.78 6.26 6.41
N SER A 57 7.96 5.69 6.35
CA SER A 57 8.19 4.27 6.71
C SER A 57 7.89 3.97 8.17
N SER A 58 8.33 4.84 9.08
CA SER A 58 8.00 4.70 10.51
C SER A 58 6.51 4.88 10.78
N LYS A 59 5.82 5.74 10.05
CA LYS A 59 4.36 5.90 10.12
C LYS A 59 3.63 4.63 9.65
N VAL A 60 4.04 4.07 8.51
CA VAL A 60 3.49 2.80 8.00
C VAL A 60 3.71 1.68 9.01
N SER A 61 4.92 1.55 9.57
CA SER A 61 5.24 0.56 10.61
C SER A 61 4.37 0.73 11.86
N ALA A 62 4.18 1.97 12.32
CA ALA A 62 3.40 2.26 13.52
C ALA A 62 1.91 1.89 13.39
N LEU A 63 1.38 1.83 12.18
CA LEU A 63 -0.04 1.49 11.92
C LEU A 63 -0.29 -0.03 11.83
N ASN A 64 0.75 -0.87 11.82
CA ASN A 64 0.61 -2.33 11.74
C ASN A 64 -0.31 -2.75 10.59
N VAL A 65 -0.01 -2.26 9.37
CA VAL A 65 -0.80 -2.52 8.16
C VAL A 65 -0.20 -3.65 7.33
N TYR A 66 -1.03 -4.34 6.57
CA TYR A 66 -0.60 -5.43 5.68
C TYR A 66 -0.05 -4.92 4.35
N TRP A 67 -0.58 -3.80 3.83
CA TRP A 67 -0.19 -3.24 2.54
C TRP A 67 -0.08 -1.72 2.57
N HIS A 68 0.68 -1.18 1.64
CA HIS A 68 0.93 0.24 1.50
C HIS A 68 1.04 0.61 0.03
N TYR A 69 0.60 1.81 -0.33
CA TYR A 69 0.89 2.43 -1.62
C TYR A 69 1.22 3.93 -1.44
N SER A 70 1.89 4.49 -2.43
CA SER A 70 2.48 5.84 -2.34
C SER A 70 2.14 6.73 -3.54
N TRP A 71 1.07 6.43 -4.27
CA TRP A 71 0.70 7.09 -5.52
C TRP A 71 1.78 7.01 -6.61
N GLY A 72 2.64 6.03 -6.56
CA GLY A 72 3.73 5.81 -7.50
C GLY A 72 4.12 4.35 -7.62
N VAL A 73 5.22 4.10 -8.36
CA VAL A 73 5.67 2.74 -8.68
C VAL A 73 6.96 2.33 -7.96
N ASP A 74 7.62 3.27 -7.28
CA ASP A 74 8.91 3.02 -6.66
C ASP A 74 8.73 2.26 -5.34
N ALA A 75 9.03 0.97 -5.34
CA ALA A 75 9.22 0.20 -4.12
C ALA A 75 10.47 0.75 -3.41
N ASN A 76 10.27 1.47 -2.32
CA ASN A 76 11.37 2.06 -1.58
C ASN A 76 12.03 0.99 -0.69
N MET A 77 13.36 1.01 -0.60
CA MET A 77 14.12 0.09 0.27
C MET A 77 13.79 0.28 1.78
N LYS A 78 13.13 1.39 2.14
CA LYS A 78 12.63 1.65 3.49
C LYS A 78 11.22 1.10 3.74
N GLU A 79 10.60 0.43 2.77
CA GLU A 79 9.33 -0.26 2.99
C GLU A 79 9.51 -1.29 4.11
N PRO A 80 8.67 -1.30 5.15
CA PRO A 80 8.79 -2.30 6.21
C PRO A 80 8.64 -3.71 5.65
N ASP A 81 9.51 -4.63 6.04
CA ASP A 81 9.55 -6.01 5.51
C ASP A 81 8.23 -6.78 5.59
N SER A 82 7.41 -6.47 6.60
CA SER A 82 6.09 -7.09 6.79
C SER A 82 5.00 -6.50 5.90
N VAL A 83 5.25 -5.35 5.25
CA VAL A 83 4.27 -4.61 4.47
C VAL A 83 4.39 -4.93 2.98
N ARG A 84 3.26 -5.09 2.31
CA ARG A 84 3.20 -5.36 0.86
C ARG A 84 3.04 -4.04 0.11
N PHE A 85 4.06 -3.64 -0.61
CA PHE A 85 3.95 -2.47 -1.49
C PHE A 85 3.07 -2.80 -2.71
N VAL A 86 2.18 -1.87 -3.05
CA VAL A 86 1.31 -1.94 -4.23
C VAL A 86 1.56 -0.72 -5.10
N PRO A 87 2.15 -0.88 -6.30
CA PRO A 87 2.39 0.22 -7.22
C PRO A 87 1.10 0.76 -7.82
N MET A 88 1.13 2.06 -8.19
CA MET A 88 0.05 2.76 -8.88
C MET A 88 0.59 3.46 -10.13
N ILE A 89 -0.11 3.32 -11.25
CA ILE A 89 0.08 4.21 -12.42
C ILE A 89 -0.83 5.40 -12.22
N TRP A 90 -0.29 6.49 -11.66
CA TRP A 90 -1.07 7.64 -11.21
C TRP A 90 -1.84 8.34 -12.33
N GLY A 91 -1.26 8.46 -13.52
CA GLY A 91 -1.86 9.12 -14.66
C GLY A 91 -1.10 8.81 -15.96
N LYS A 92 -1.37 9.56 -17.01
CA LYS A 92 -0.80 9.33 -18.36
C LYS A 92 0.70 9.63 -18.48
N TRP A 93 1.25 10.37 -17.54
CA TRP A 93 2.67 10.73 -17.58
C TRP A 93 3.58 9.57 -17.18
N SER A 94 4.60 9.33 -17.99
CA SER A 94 5.62 8.29 -17.72
C SER A 94 5.07 6.85 -17.61
N VAL A 95 3.94 6.52 -18.23
CA VAL A 95 3.33 5.18 -18.17
C VAL A 95 4.34 4.09 -18.54
N GLU A 96 5.01 4.20 -19.68
CA GLU A 96 5.96 3.18 -20.15
C GLU A 96 7.11 2.98 -19.16
N LYS A 97 7.75 4.06 -18.70
CA LYS A 97 8.84 3.99 -17.72
C LYS A 97 8.36 3.36 -16.41
N SER A 98 7.19 3.75 -15.93
CA SER A 98 6.60 3.22 -14.71
C SER A 98 6.31 1.74 -14.83
N LEU A 99 5.78 1.28 -15.98
CA LEU A 99 5.48 -0.13 -16.21
C LEU A 99 6.74 -1.00 -16.30
N LEU A 100 7.87 -0.49 -16.81
CA LEU A 100 9.15 -1.19 -16.76
C LEU A 100 9.60 -1.47 -15.31
N ILE A 101 9.40 -0.49 -14.40
CA ILE A 101 9.70 -0.66 -12.97
C ILE A 101 8.77 -1.71 -12.37
N VAL A 102 7.45 -1.60 -12.62
CA VAL A 102 6.46 -2.55 -12.08
C VAL A 102 6.74 -3.97 -12.59
N ASP A 103 7.02 -4.15 -13.87
CA ASP A 103 7.36 -5.45 -14.47
C ASP A 103 8.59 -6.08 -13.80
N SER A 104 9.64 -5.28 -13.60
CA SER A 104 10.85 -5.72 -12.90
C SER A 104 10.56 -6.16 -11.46
N LEU A 105 9.73 -5.40 -10.72
CA LEU A 105 9.33 -5.75 -9.36
C LEU A 105 8.42 -7.00 -9.32
N ALA A 106 7.55 -7.15 -10.32
CA ALA A 106 6.68 -8.31 -10.46
C ALA A 106 7.48 -9.60 -10.72
N LYS A 107 8.47 -9.55 -11.63
CA LYS A 107 9.35 -10.68 -11.95
C LYS A 107 10.12 -11.22 -10.75
N VAL A 108 10.53 -10.35 -9.84
CA VAL A 108 11.18 -10.77 -8.59
C VAL A 108 10.20 -10.99 -7.42
N GLY A 109 8.90 -10.96 -7.68
CA GLY A 109 7.85 -11.26 -6.72
C GLY A 109 7.62 -10.20 -5.62
N LYS A 110 8.19 -9.00 -5.77
CA LYS A 110 8.05 -7.91 -4.79
C LYS A 110 6.68 -7.25 -4.79
N VAL A 111 6.02 -7.22 -5.94
CA VAL A 111 4.66 -6.68 -6.09
C VAL A 111 3.72 -7.74 -6.64
N LYS A 112 2.45 -7.71 -6.25
CA LYS A 112 1.45 -8.73 -6.59
C LYS A 112 0.17 -8.16 -7.19
N HIS A 113 0.01 -6.84 -7.21
CA HIS A 113 -1.15 -6.11 -7.73
C HIS A 113 -0.66 -4.80 -8.34
N LEU A 114 -1.49 -4.20 -9.18
CA LEU A 114 -1.25 -2.89 -9.79
C LEU A 114 -2.52 -2.04 -9.65
N LEU A 115 -2.40 -0.82 -9.12
CA LEU A 115 -3.49 0.15 -9.10
C LEU A 115 -3.49 0.95 -10.41
N GLY A 116 -4.69 1.23 -10.92
CA GLY A 116 -4.90 2.08 -12.09
C GLY A 116 -4.74 3.58 -11.79
N PHE A 117 -5.30 4.42 -12.68
CA PHE A 117 -5.16 5.88 -12.61
C PHE A 117 -5.84 6.48 -11.39
N ASN A 118 -5.21 7.53 -10.83
CA ASN A 118 -5.73 8.24 -9.65
C ASN A 118 -6.65 9.37 -10.08
N GLU A 119 -7.90 9.31 -9.70
CA GLU A 119 -8.94 10.34 -9.91
C GLU A 119 -8.88 10.97 -11.31
N PRO A 120 -8.97 10.16 -12.37
CA PRO A 120 -8.86 10.68 -13.73
C PRO A 120 -10.00 11.64 -14.10
N ASP A 121 -11.12 11.58 -13.39
CA ASP A 121 -12.27 12.48 -13.46
C ASP A 121 -12.07 13.82 -12.73
N GLY A 122 -11.01 13.94 -11.93
CA GLY A 122 -10.65 15.16 -11.18
C GLY A 122 -9.72 16.08 -11.98
N LYS A 123 -10.09 17.35 -12.15
CA LYS A 123 -9.30 18.35 -12.91
C LYS A 123 -7.92 18.60 -12.30
N GLU A 124 -7.81 18.56 -10.97
CA GLU A 124 -6.55 18.77 -10.22
C GLU A 124 -5.82 17.44 -9.93
N GLN A 125 -6.30 16.34 -10.51
CA GLN A 125 -5.77 15.01 -10.35
C GLN A 125 -5.20 14.49 -11.69
N ALA A 126 -5.32 13.21 -12.00
CA ALA A 126 -4.79 12.70 -13.27
C ALA A 126 -5.43 13.33 -14.51
N ASN A 127 -6.63 13.87 -14.40
CA ASN A 127 -7.31 14.66 -15.42
C ASN A 127 -7.22 14.02 -16.81
N MET A 128 -7.85 12.86 -16.94
CA MET A 128 -7.86 12.05 -18.15
C MET A 128 -9.28 11.79 -18.61
N THR A 129 -9.51 11.85 -19.90
CA THR A 129 -10.77 11.36 -20.47
C THR A 129 -10.83 9.82 -20.40
N VAL A 130 -12.03 9.26 -20.53
CA VAL A 130 -12.24 7.81 -20.64
C VAL A 130 -11.42 7.24 -21.80
N ASP A 131 -11.44 7.91 -22.96
CA ASP A 131 -10.75 7.42 -24.16
C ASP A 131 -9.22 7.48 -24.02
N GLU A 132 -8.67 8.53 -23.38
CA GLU A 132 -7.25 8.58 -23.04
C GLU A 132 -6.86 7.44 -22.10
N SER A 133 -7.66 7.16 -21.07
CA SER A 133 -7.41 6.09 -20.13
C SER A 133 -7.43 4.72 -20.81
N LEU A 134 -8.40 4.48 -21.69
CA LEU A 134 -8.50 3.25 -22.46
C LEU A 134 -7.36 3.08 -23.48
N ALA A 135 -6.81 4.17 -24.01
CA ALA A 135 -5.66 4.10 -24.92
C ALA A 135 -4.39 3.57 -24.21
N PHE A 136 -4.19 3.88 -22.94
CA PHE A 136 -3.08 3.37 -22.14
C PHE A 136 -3.36 2.00 -21.50
N TRP A 137 -4.62 1.62 -21.30
CA TRP A 137 -5.01 0.43 -20.52
C TRP A 137 -4.36 -0.89 -21.00
N PRO A 138 -4.24 -1.17 -22.31
CA PRO A 138 -3.54 -2.37 -22.80
C PRO A 138 -2.09 -2.47 -22.34
N GLN A 139 -1.42 -1.34 -22.09
CA GLN A 139 -0.04 -1.36 -21.59
C GLN A 139 -0.01 -1.81 -20.13
N LEU A 140 -0.96 -1.35 -19.28
CA LEU A 140 -1.08 -1.78 -17.89
C LEU A 140 -1.35 -3.29 -17.81
N MET A 141 -2.20 -3.82 -18.70
CA MET A 141 -2.55 -5.23 -18.75
C MET A 141 -1.35 -6.14 -19.06
N LYS A 142 -0.33 -5.65 -19.80
CA LYS A 142 0.87 -6.43 -20.18
C LYS A 142 1.71 -6.88 -19.00
N VAL A 143 1.67 -6.16 -17.87
CA VAL A 143 2.43 -6.55 -16.65
C VAL A 143 1.92 -7.85 -16.04
N ASN A 144 0.72 -8.29 -16.40
CA ASN A 144 0.09 -9.54 -15.96
C ASN A 144 -0.07 -9.68 -14.43
N LEU A 145 -0.23 -8.56 -13.73
CA LEU A 145 -0.67 -8.52 -12.33
C LEU A 145 -2.20 -8.31 -12.28
N PRO A 146 -2.91 -8.75 -11.21
CA PRO A 146 -4.25 -8.27 -10.94
C PRO A 146 -4.28 -6.75 -10.96
N LEU A 147 -5.20 -6.17 -11.78
CA LEU A 147 -5.23 -4.77 -12.15
C LEU A 147 -6.49 -4.11 -11.60
N GLY A 148 -6.31 -3.13 -10.73
CA GLY A 148 -7.39 -2.29 -10.22
C GLY A 148 -7.88 -1.30 -11.26
N SER A 149 -9.16 -0.96 -11.20
CA SER A 149 -9.74 0.10 -12.01
C SER A 149 -9.03 1.44 -11.79
N PRO A 150 -9.24 2.45 -12.62
CA PRO A 150 -9.06 3.83 -12.17
C PRO A 150 -9.83 4.08 -10.87
N ALA A 151 -9.24 4.83 -9.94
CA ALA A 151 -9.90 5.26 -8.71
C ALA A 151 -10.50 6.65 -8.96
N CYS A 152 -11.76 6.72 -9.35
CA CYS A 152 -12.46 8.00 -9.54
C CYS A 152 -12.78 8.68 -8.22
N VAL A 153 -12.98 10.02 -8.25
CA VAL A 153 -13.48 10.79 -7.10
C VAL A 153 -14.80 10.19 -6.59
N HIS A 154 -15.65 9.74 -7.53
CA HIS A 154 -16.86 8.97 -7.24
C HIS A 154 -16.94 7.77 -8.19
N ALA A 155 -16.84 6.58 -7.64
CA ALA A 155 -16.80 5.34 -8.43
C ALA A 155 -18.15 4.99 -9.12
N ASP A 156 -19.24 5.69 -8.81
CA ASP A 156 -20.57 5.55 -9.42
C ASP A 156 -20.90 6.66 -10.44
N ASN A 157 -19.95 7.52 -10.77
CA ASN A 157 -20.17 8.59 -11.74
C ASN A 157 -20.17 8.11 -13.21
N ASP A 158 -20.55 8.98 -14.13
CA ASP A 158 -20.64 8.65 -15.56
C ASP A 158 -19.27 8.36 -16.19
N TRP A 159 -18.19 8.98 -15.66
CA TRP A 159 -16.84 8.70 -16.14
C TRP A 159 -16.48 7.22 -15.89
N MET A 160 -16.67 6.76 -14.66
CA MET A 160 -16.34 5.38 -14.28
C MET A 160 -17.24 4.36 -14.98
N LYS A 161 -18.55 4.64 -15.07
CA LYS A 161 -19.50 3.79 -15.83
C LYS A 161 -19.09 3.67 -17.29
N GLY A 162 -18.72 4.81 -17.91
CA GLY A 162 -18.26 4.85 -19.29
C GLY A 162 -16.95 4.09 -19.52
N PHE A 163 -16.00 4.23 -18.60
CA PHE A 163 -14.75 3.49 -18.64
C PHE A 163 -15.00 1.97 -18.55
N MET A 164 -15.77 1.51 -17.57
CA MET A 164 -16.05 0.09 -17.37
C MET A 164 -16.81 -0.53 -18.54
N ALA A 165 -17.81 0.17 -19.09
CA ALA A 165 -18.56 -0.29 -20.26
C ALA A 165 -17.64 -0.45 -21.49
N LYS A 166 -16.88 0.58 -21.84
CA LYS A 166 -15.97 0.55 -22.99
C LYS A 166 -14.81 -0.44 -22.80
N ALA A 167 -14.31 -0.60 -21.56
CA ALA A 167 -13.30 -1.61 -21.24
C ALA A 167 -13.85 -3.03 -21.50
N ALA A 168 -15.08 -3.30 -21.07
CA ALA A 168 -15.75 -4.57 -21.33
C ALA A 168 -15.95 -4.85 -22.83
N GLU A 169 -16.42 -3.86 -23.60
CA GLU A 169 -16.56 -3.95 -25.07
C GLU A 169 -15.25 -4.29 -25.78
N LYS A 170 -14.12 -3.77 -25.25
CA LYS A 170 -12.78 -4.03 -25.80
C LYS A 170 -12.14 -5.31 -25.27
N GLY A 171 -12.81 -6.04 -24.38
CA GLY A 171 -12.24 -7.20 -23.69
C GLY A 171 -11.06 -6.86 -22.76
N TYR A 172 -11.02 -5.65 -22.24
CA TYR A 172 -9.99 -5.21 -21.32
C TYR A 172 -10.25 -5.72 -19.92
N ARG A 173 -9.19 -6.22 -19.29
CA ARG A 173 -9.25 -6.77 -17.94
C ARG A 173 -9.24 -5.64 -16.88
N VAL A 174 -10.17 -5.73 -15.94
CA VAL A 174 -10.22 -4.96 -14.70
C VAL A 174 -10.57 -5.97 -13.61
N ASP A 175 -9.68 -6.24 -12.68
CA ASP A 175 -9.85 -7.35 -11.74
C ASP A 175 -10.59 -6.94 -10.47
N PHE A 176 -10.39 -5.72 -10.01
CA PHE A 176 -11.06 -5.15 -8.83
C PHE A 176 -11.34 -3.66 -9.03
N ILE A 177 -12.29 -3.12 -8.27
CA ILE A 177 -12.66 -1.70 -8.31
C ILE A 177 -11.96 -0.94 -7.21
N CYS A 178 -11.17 0.07 -7.58
CA CYS A 178 -10.60 1.03 -6.65
C CYS A 178 -11.64 2.10 -6.31
N VAL A 179 -11.85 2.36 -5.02
CA VAL A 179 -12.85 3.31 -4.53
C VAL A 179 -12.18 4.34 -3.63
N HIS A 180 -12.51 5.61 -3.84
CA HIS A 180 -12.25 6.70 -2.90
C HIS A 180 -13.55 7.11 -2.22
N TRP A 181 -13.48 7.47 -0.93
CA TRP A 181 -14.64 7.94 -0.20
C TRP A 181 -14.26 8.99 0.85
N TYR A 182 -14.79 10.19 0.71
CA TYR A 182 -14.54 11.32 1.60
C TYR A 182 -15.87 12.02 1.98
N GLY A 183 -16.83 11.23 2.46
CA GLY A 183 -18.10 11.73 2.97
C GLY A 183 -18.04 12.17 4.43
N GLY A 184 -19.19 12.53 5.00
CA GLY A 184 -19.33 12.82 6.43
C GLY A 184 -19.09 11.58 7.32
N ALA A 185 -19.08 11.79 8.65
CA ALA A 185 -18.84 10.71 9.62
C ALA A 185 -20.09 9.80 9.82
N ASN A 186 -20.63 9.26 8.73
CA ASN A 186 -21.74 8.32 8.73
C ASN A 186 -21.27 6.98 8.12
N SER A 187 -21.07 5.98 8.97
CA SER A 187 -20.59 4.66 8.55
C SER A 187 -21.57 3.94 7.62
N GLN A 188 -22.88 4.11 7.83
CA GLN A 188 -23.90 3.47 7.00
C GLN A 188 -23.84 4.00 5.56
N SER A 189 -23.60 5.31 5.38
CA SER A 189 -23.44 5.89 4.04
C SER A 189 -22.30 5.28 3.25
N LEU A 190 -21.15 4.99 3.90
CA LEU A 190 -20.04 4.28 3.23
C LEU A 190 -20.41 2.84 2.91
N LEU A 191 -21.07 2.12 3.84
CA LEU A 191 -21.48 0.73 3.59
C LEU A 191 -22.48 0.63 2.42
N ASP A 192 -23.45 1.54 2.36
CA ASP A 192 -24.42 1.60 1.27
C ASP A 192 -23.75 1.93 -0.06
N HIS A 193 -22.77 2.86 -0.05
CA HIS A 193 -21.98 3.18 -1.24
C HIS A 193 -21.17 1.98 -1.73
N LEU A 194 -20.46 1.27 -0.86
CA LEU A 194 -19.71 0.07 -1.26
C LEU A 194 -20.61 -1.02 -1.83
N LYS A 195 -21.79 -1.21 -1.24
CA LYS A 195 -22.80 -2.13 -1.77
C LYS A 195 -23.29 -1.71 -3.17
N LEU A 196 -23.55 -0.41 -3.36
CA LEU A 196 -23.90 0.14 -4.67
C LEU A 196 -22.80 -0.15 -5.71
N ILE A 197 -21.54 0.14 -5.40
CA ILE A 197 -20.42 -0.08 -6.30
C ILE A 197 -20.25 -1.56 -6.64
N HIS A 198 -20.37 -2.45 -5.65
CA HIS A 198 -20.32 -3.88 -5.90
C HIS A 198 -21.44 -4.34 -6.84
N ASN A 199 -22.65 -3.86 -6.62
CA ASN A 199 -23.80 -4.20 -7.50
C ASN A 199 -23.64 -3.66 -8.93
N LEU A 200 -23.01 -2.49 -9.09
CA LEU A 200 -22.79 -1.89 -10.44
C LEU A 200 -21.76 -2.69 -11.25
N TYR A 201 -20.71 -3.17 -10.64
CA TYR A 201 -19.56 -3.71 -11.39
C TYR A 201 -19.33 -5.21 -11.18
N ASN A 202 -19.95 -5.81 -10.18
CA ASN A 202 -19.79 -7.23 -9.81
C ASN A 202 -18.30 -7.66 -9.75
N ARG A 203 -17.50 -6.88 -9.02
CA ARG A 203 -16.07 -7.07 -8.82
C ARG A 203 -15.72 -6.90 -7.35
N PRO A 204 -14.60 -7.50 -6.87
CA PRO A 204 -14.02 -7.15 -5.59
C PRO A 204 -13.72 -5.64 -5.50
N ILE A 205 -13.79 -5.10 -4.29
CA ILE A 205 -13.52 -3.69 -4.01
C ILE A 205 -12.23 -3.55 -3.21
N TRP A 206 -11.40 -2.61 -3.65
CA TRP A 206 -10.34 -2.03 -2.84
C TRP A 206 -10.72 -0.58 -2.52
N LEU A 207 -11.05 -0.32 -1.26
CA LEU A 207 -11.28 1.03 -0.75
C LEU A 207 -9.91 1.69 -0.50
N THR A 208 -9.33 2.21 -1.59
CA THR A 208 -7.93 2.66 -1.61
C THR A 208 -7.71 3.93 -0.80
N GLU A 209 -8.73 4.78 -0.70
CA GLU A 209 -8.71 5.98 0.16
C GLU A 209 -10.05 6.18 0.82
N PHE A 210 -10.07 6.35 2.13
CA PHE A 210 -11.27 6.82 2.81
C PHE A 210 -10.96 7.51 4.13
N ALA A 211 -11.72 8.53 4.44
CA ALA A 211 -11.79 9.18 5.73
C ALA A 211 -13.05 10.05 5.82
N PRO A 212 -13.64 10.27 6.99
CA PRO A 212 -14.67 11.30 7.15
C PRO A 212 -14.09 12.69 6.89
N ALA A 213 -14.79 13.50 6.10
CA ALA A 213 -14.37 14.83 5.69
C ALA A 213 -15.52 15.85 5.80
N ASP A 214 -15.15 17.11 6.01
CA ASP A 214 -16.04 18.26 5.84
C ASP A 214 -15.44 19.27 4.89
N TRP A 215 -15.81 19.18 3.61
CA TRP A 215 -15.29 20.04 2.55
C TRP A 215 -15.76 21.51 2.66
N SER A 216 -16.71 21.82 3.57
CA SER A 216 -17.13 23.19 3.86
C SER A 216 -16.29 23.86 4.95
N ALA A 217 -15.45 23.10 5.66
CA ALA A 217 -14.63 23.62 6.75
C ALA A 217 -13.48 24.50 6.23
N THR A 218 -13.18 25.58 6.97
CA THR A 218 -12.05 26.47 6.71
C THR A 218 -10.85 26.22 7.62
N SER A 219 -11.06 25.40 8.65
CA SER A 219 -10.02 24.90 9.58
C SER A 219 -10.52 23.62 10.26
N PRO A 220 -9.66 22.81 10.87
CA PRO A 220 -10.10 21.65 11.66
C PRO A 220 -11.07 22.01 12.79
N ALA A 221 -10.93 23.22 13.35
CA ALA A 221 -11.80 23.70 14.43
C ALA A 221 -13.23 24.05 13.96
N THR A 222 -13.41 24.40 12.68
CA THR A 222 -14.72 24.74 12.09
C THR A 222 -15.38 23.54 11.41
N SER A 223 -14.69 22.39 11.36
CA SER A 223 -15.22 21.19 10.74
C SER A 223 -16.39 20.61 11.53
N LYS A 224 -17.46 20.25 10.84
CA LYS A 224 -18.61 19.50 11.38
C LYS A 224 -18.25 18.06 11.74
N VAL A 225 -17.18 17.52 11.15
CA VAL A 225 -16.61 16.23 11.51
C VAL A 225 -15.58 16.47 12.63
N THR A 226 -15.95 16.13 13.85
CA THR A 226 -15.05 16.20 15.00
C THR A 226 -14.18 14.96 15.11
N LYS A 227 -13.06 15.05 15.86
CA LYS A 227 -12.19 13.88 16.15
C LYS A 227 -12.96 12.73 16.81
N ALA A 228 -13.91 13.04 17.70
CA ALA A 228 -14.75 12.04 18.35
C ALA A 228 -15.68 11.34 17.34
N MET A 229 -16.29 12.09 16.43
CA MET A 229 -17.12 11.52 15.36
C MET A 229 -16.29 10.65 14.40
N ALA A 230 -15.08 11.10 14.03
CA ALA A 230 -14.18 10.31 13.19
C ALA A 230 -13.76 8.99 13.88
N LEU A 231 -13.49 9.01 15.20
CA LEU A 231 -13.19 7.80 15.96
C LEU A 231 -14.40 6.86 16.02
N THR A 232 -15.59 7.36 16.31
CA THR A 232 -16.83 6.55 16.31
C THR A 232 -17.08 5.93 14.94
N PHE A 233 -16.92 6.71 13.88
CA PHE A 233 -17.00 6.21 12.50
C PHE A 233 -16.00 5.07 12.26
N MET A 234 -14.73 5.25 12.65
CA MET A 234 -13.70 4.22 12.50
C MET A 234 -14.05 2.94 13.26
N GLN A 235 -14.52 3.06 14.49
CA GLN A 235 -14.92 1.93 15.33
C GLN A 235 -16.11 1.13 14.76
N GLN A 236 -16.99 1.78 14.02
CA GLN A 236 -18.12 1.16 13.34
C GLN A 236 -17.74 0.54 12.01
N ILE A 237 -16.94 1.27 11.22
CA ILE A 237 -16.68 0.89 9.83
C ILE A 237 -15.65 -0.25 9.70
N LEU A 238 -14.57 -0.25 10.48
CA LEU A 238 -13.53 -1.26 10.33
C LEU A 238 -14.04 -2.69 10.54
N PRO A 239 -14.79 -3.02 11.62
CA PRO A 239 -15.36 -4.34 11.79
C PRO A 239 -16.37 -4.72 10.70
N ALA A 240 -17.05 -3.74 10.11
CA ALA A 240 -17.99 -3.98 9.01
C ALA A 240 -17.24 -4.31 7.71
N LEU A 241 -16.18 -3.57 7.38
CA LEU A 241 -15.33 -3.84 6.20
C LEU A 241 -14.70 -5.24 6.26
N GLU A 242 -14.29 -5.69 7.46
CA GLU A 242 -13.76 -7.06 7.62
C GLU A 242 -14.78 -8.14 7.27
N LYS A 243 -16.06 -7.92 7.55
CA LYS A 243 -17.16 -8.86 7.29
C LYS A 243 -17.68 -8.82 5.84
N MET A 244 -17.31 -7.79 5.06
CA MET A 244 -17.76 -7.68 3.67
C MET A 244 -16.86 -8.53 2.76
N ASP A 245 -17.36 -9.66 2.26
CA ASP A 245 -16.58 -10.61 1.46
C ASP A 245 -16.05 -9.99 0.17
N TYR A 246 -16.78 -9.05 -0.42
CA TYR A 246 -16.38 -8.36 -1.64
C TYR A 246 -15.44 -7.16 -1.42
N VAL A 247 -15.17 -6.75 -0.17
CA VAL A 247 -14.12 -5.77 0.17
C VAL A 247 -12.84 -6.53 0.49
N GLU A 248 -11.88 -6.51 -0.42
CA GLU A 248 -10.62 -7.22 -0.25
C GLU A 248 -9.55 -6.39 0.47
N ARG A 249 -9.59 -5.06 0.30
CA ARG A 249 -8.60 -4.13 0.85
C ARG A 249 -9.27 -2.82 1.25
N TYR A 250 -8.71 -2.17 2.27
CA TYR A 250 -9.06 -0.81 2.62
C TYR A 250 -7.84 -0.06 3.17
N SER A 251 -7.78 1.27 2.95
CA SER A 251 -6.69 2.12 3.39
C SER A 251 -7.25 3.46 3.89
N TRP A 252 -7.12 3.70 5.19
CA TRP A 252 -7.49 4.99 5.75
C TRP A 252 -6.56 6.07 5.25
N PHE A 253 -7.12 7.19 4.75
CA PHE A 253 -6.36 8.34 4.33
C PHE A 253 -5.95 9.19 5.53
N SER A 254 -4.67 9.17 5.87
CA SER A 254 -4.13 9.99 6.95
C SER A 254 -3.72 11.36 6.42
N ALA A 255 -4.65 12.30 6.47
CA ALA A 255 -4.39 13.67 6.10
C ALA A 255 -3.40 14.38 7.05
N ASP A 256 -2.89 15.53 6.61
CA ASP A 256 -2.21 16.48 7.50
C ASP A 256 -3.18 16.93 8.61
N PRO A 257 -2.77 16.93 9.89
CA PRO A 257 -3.64 17.36 11.00
C PRO A 257 -4.08 18.83 10.93
N GLY A 258 -3.42 19.64 10.12
CA GLY A 258 -3.82 21.03 9.81
C GLY A 258 -4.82 21.14 8.66
N SER A 259 -5.13 20.07 7.93
CA SER A 259 -6.10 20.10 6.84
C SER A 259 -7.48 20.54 7.32
N ALA A 260 -8.06 21.55 6.69
CA ALA A 260 -9.37 22.06 7.07
C ALA A 260 -10.45 20.95 7.00
N ALA A 261 -10.53 20.24 5.89
CA ALA A 261 -11.55 19.22 5.64
C ALA A 261 -11.28 17.90 6.37
N LEU A 262 -10.02 17.49 6.53
CA LEU A 262 -9.62 16.13 6.90
C LEU A 262 -8.78 16.06 8.18
N GLY A 263 -8.36 17.20 8.76
CA GLY A 263 -7.43 17.22 9.90
C GLY A 263 -7.94 16.47 11.14
N ASN A 264 -9.26 16.43 11.34
CA ASN A 264 -9.88 15.69 12.43
C ASN A 264 -9.91 14.16 12.19
N SER A 265 -9.59 13.71 10.98
CA SER A 265 -9.44 12.28 10.59
C SER A 265 -7.97 11.85 10.54
N ALA A 266 -7.02 12.70 10.92
CA ALA A 266 -5.58 12.40 10.88
C ALA A 266 -5.19 11.29 11.86
N LEU A 267 -4.38 10.33 11.40
CA LEU A 267 -3.85 9.24 12.23
C LEU A 267 -2.62 9.68 13.05
N PHE A 268 -1.95 10.76 12.63
CA PHE A 268 -0.79 11.32 13.31
C PHE A 268 -1.00 12.79 13.64
N ASP A 269 -0.47 13.23 14.76
CA ASP A 269 -0.42 14.64 15.13
C ASP A 269 0.73 15.39 14.42
N THR A 270 0.89 16.69 14.70
CA THR A 270 1.96 17.51 14.12
C THR A 270 3.36 17.09 14.55
N ALA A 271 3.49 16.40 15.69
CA ALA A 271 4.74 15.83 16.18
C ALA A 271 5.03 14.42 15.60
N GLY A 272 4.13 13.89 14.75
CA GLY A 272 4.25 12.56 14.16
C GLY A 272 3.89 11.41 15.11
N LYS A 273 3.25 11.69 16.24
CA LYS A 273 2.73 10.69 17.18
C LYS A 273 1.34 10.25 16.75
N LEU A 274 0.98 9.00 17.05
CA LEU A 274 -0.38 8.50 16.83
C LEU A 274 -1.41 9.37 17.58
N THR A 275 -2.46 9.76 16.87
CA THR A 275 -3.68 10.30 17.50
C THR A 275 -4.50 9.16 18.11
N LEU A 276 -5.63 9.45 18.75
CA LEU A 276 -6.57 8.41 19.20
C LEU A 276 -7.07 7.55 18.03
N LEU A 277 -7.26 8.16 16.85
CA LEU A 277 -7.61 7.42 15.63
C LEU A 277 -6.46 6.51 15.19
N GLY A 278 -5.25 7.05 15.16
CA GLY A 278 -4.06 6.30 14.79
C GLY A 278 -3.78 5.13 15.74
N ASP A 279 -3.95 5.35 17.04
CA ASP A 279 -3.80 4.31 18.05
C ASP A 279 -4.85 3.20 17.85
N TYR A 280 -6.12 3.57 17.66
CA TYR A 280 -7.17 2.59 17.37
C TYR A 280 -6.89 1.83 16.06
N TYR A 281 -6.54 2.53 14.96
CA TYR A 281 -6.23 1.91 13.69
C TYR A 281 -5.05 0.94 13.77
N SER A 282 -4.02 1.30 14.55
CA SER A 282 -2.83 0.47 14.71
C SER A 282 -3.10 -0.85 15.43
N LYS A 283 -4.06 -0.86 16.37
CA LYS A 283 -4.42 -2.01 17.20
C LYS A 283 -5.49 -2.91 16.59
N PHE A 284 -6.25 -2.35 15.63
CA PHE A 284 -7.26 -3.09 14.88
C PHE A 284 -6.59 -4.03 13.88
#